data_2552c9657f4b07496e62deefa5609eab
#
_entry.id   2552c9657f4b07496e62deefa5609eab
#
_cell.length_a   1.000
_cell.length_b   1.000
_cell.length_c   1.000
_cell.angle_alpha   90.00
_cell.angle_beta   90.00
_cell.angle_gamma   90.00
#
_symmetry.space_group_name_H-M   'P 1'
#
loop_
_entity.id
_entity.type
_entity.pdbx_description
1 polymer ?
#
loop_
_entity_poly.entity_id
_entity_poly.type
_entity_poly.pdbx_seq_one_letter_code
_entity_poly.pdbx_strand_id
1 'polypeptide(L)'
;MSLQLAEEIIKGRRLKRGEDLSFLLSEDLDELCAGADKIRKELCGNHVDLCSIINGRSGRCGEDCKFCAQSACHHTKVEEYPFLEPEEILEDCKRHEAKKVHRYSIVTAGRALTGAEMEKALRAYRAMKKECKVELCASHGLLSQEDFNRLKEAGVGRYHANIETSRRNFPNICTTHTFEDKLE
;
A
#
# COMPACT_ATOMS: atom_id res chain seq x y z
N MET A 1 -21.07 24.54 4.16
CA MET A 1 -20.56 23.92 5.42
C MET A 1 -19.14 23.36 5.25
N SER A 2 -18.84 22.67 4.15
CA SER A 2 -17.49 22.09 3.90
C SER A 2 -16.38 23.14 3.85
N LEU A 3 -16.57 24.28 3.24
CA LEU A 3 -15.58 25.36 3.20
C LEU A 3 -15.27 25.91 4.60
N GLN A 4 -16.28 26.04 5.47
CA GLN A 4 -16.07 26.47 6.86
C GLN A 4 -15.28 25.40 7.63
N LEU A 5 -15.65 24.13 7.49
CA LEU A 5 -14.92 23.02 8.09
C LEU A 5 -13.46 22.99 7.59
N ALA A 6 -13.24 23.22 6.29
CA ALA A 6 -11.89 23.31 5.73
C ALA A 6 -11.05 24.40 6.40
N GLU A 7 -11.62 25.59 6.61
CA GLU A 7 -10.92 26.67 7.32
C GLU A 7 -10.57 26.30 8.77
N GLU A 8 -11.48 25.64 9.46
CA GLU A 8 -11.23 25.19 10.83
C GLU A 8 -10.13 24.11 10.88
N ILE A 9 -10.12 23.17 9.91
CA ILE A 9 -9.06 22.16 9.80
C ILE A 9 -7.70 22.80 9.52
N ILE A 10 -7.65 23.79 8.64
CA ILE A 10 -6.43 24.55 8.33
C ILE A 10 -5.91 25.27 9.59
N LYS A 11 -6.81 25.80 10.41
CA LYS A 11 -6.47 26.41 11.72
C LYS A 11 -6.13 25.40 12.82
N GLY A 12 -6.08 24.11 12.51
CA GLY A 12 -5.64 23.07 13.44
C GLY A 12 -6.74 22.21 14.06
N ARG A 13 -8.03 22.42 13.71
CA ARG A 13 -9.09 21.49 14.13
C ARG A 13 -8.77 20.09 13.63
N ARG A 14 -9.04 19.10 14.48
CA ARG A 14 -9.01 17.67 14.11
C ARG A 14 -10.36 17.07 14.39
N LEU A 15 -10.89 16.33 13.39
CA LEU A 15 -12.15 15.61 13.52
C LEU A 15 -12.00 14.49 14.56
N LYS A 16 -13.05 14.31 15.39
CA LYS A 16 -13.07 13.32 16.45
C LYS A 16 -13.94 12.14 16.05
N ARG A 17 -13.63 10.96 16.59
CA ARG A 17 -14.47 9.78 16.40
C ARG A 17 -15.86 10.04 16.97
N GLY A 18 -16.92 9.74 16.19
CA GLY A 18 -18.32 9.96 16.57
C GLY A 18 -18.85 11.38 16.32
N GLU A 19 -18.05 12.26 15.74
CA GLU A 19 -18.53 13.56 15.27
C GLU A 19 -19.50 13.37 14.10
N ASP A 20 -20.61 14.12 14.10
CA ASP A 20 -21.55 14.08 12.99
C ASP A 20 -21.02 14.82 11.77
N LEU A 21 -20.72 14.05 10.74
CA LEU A 21 -20.26 14.52 9.44
C LEU A 21 -21.24 14.19 8.32
N SER A 22 -22.49 13.88 8.67
CA SER A 22 -23.54 13.47 7.72
C SER A 22 -23.80 14.53 6.64
N PHE A 23 -23.59 15.81 6.95
CA PHE A 23 -23.73 16.90 5.98
C PHE A 23 -22.79 16.73 4.75
N LEU A 24 -21.65 16.07 4.89
CA LEU A 24 -20.74 15.79 3.77
C LEU A 24 -21.38 14.85 2.73
N LEU A 25 -22.41 14.10 3.09
CA LEU A 25 -23.13 13.20 2.17
C LEU A 25 -24.23 13.93 1.36
N SER A 26 -24.65 15.09 1.81
CA SER A 26 -25.75 15.87 1.22
C SER A 26 -25.33 17.19 0.62
N GLU A 27 -24.06 17.59 0.77
CA GLU A 27 -23.54 18.82 0.24
C GLU A 27 -23.20 18.67 -1.24
N ASP A 28 -23.19 19.78 -1.97
CA ASP A 28 -22.78 19.81 -3.36
C ASP A 28 -21.34 19.32 -3.54
N LEU A 29 -21.12 18.48 -4.55
CA LEU A 29 -19.80 17.85 -4.77
C LEU A 29 -18.71 18.89 -5.08
N ASP A 30 -19.03 19.96 -5.81
CA ASP A 30 -18.06 20.99 -6.16
C ASP A 30 -17.63 21.78 -4.91
N GLU A 31 -18.56 22.06 -3.98
CA GLU A 31 -18.22 22.66 -2.69
C GLU A 31 -17.36 21.75 -1.81
N LEU A 32 -17.65 20.43 -1.80
CA LEU A 32 -16.82 19.44 -1.10
C LEU A 32 -15.40 19.40 -1.68
N CYS A 33 -15.28 19.34 -3.01
CA CYS A 33 -13.99 19.36 -3.71
C CYS A 33 -13.23 20.66 -3.45
N ALA A 34 -13.89 21.80 -3.48
CA ALA A 34 -13.27 23.10 -3.16
C ALA A 34 -12.73 23.15 -1.73
N GLY A 35 -13.50 22.62 -0.75
CA GLY A 35 -13.05 22.50 0.64
C GLY A 35 -11.83 21.61 0.80
N ALA A 36 -11.86 20.42 0.18
CA ALA A 36 -10.75 19.46 0.19
C ALA A 36 -9.49 20.06 -0.47
N ASP A 37 -9.63 20.72 -1.64
CA ASP A 37 -8.52 21.32 -2.34
C ASP A 37 -7.90 22.50 -1.55
N LYS A 38 -8.72 23.27 -0.84
CA LYS A 38 -8.24 24.33 0.06
C LYS A 38 -7.36 23.76 1.17
N ILE A 39 -7.79 22.66 1.83
CA ILE A 39 -6.99 21.97 2.85
C ILE A 39 -5.67 21.47 2.23
N ARG A 40 -5.74 20.81 1.10
CA ARG A 40 -4.57 20.30 0.38
C ARG A 40 -3.57 21.41 0.07
N LYS A 41 -4.02 22.53 -0.50
CA LYS A 41 -3.15 23.66 -0.86
C LYS A 41 -2.43 24.22 0.34
N GLU A 42 -3.14 24.46 1.43
CA GLU A 42 -2.60 25.09 2.63
C GLU A 42 -1.69 24.17 3.45
N LEU A 43 -2.02 22.86 3.54
CA LEU A 43 -1.27 21.93 4.39
C LEU A 43 -0.26 21.05 3.64
N CYS A 44 -0.45 20.81 2.35
CA CYS A 44 0.42 19.95 1.54
C CYS A 44 1.09 20.70 0.37
N GLY A 45 0.62 21.88 0.02
CA GLY A 45 1.11 22.63 -1.14
C GLY A 45 0.77 21.94 -2.48
N ASN A 46 1.61 22.16 -3.49
CA ASN A 46 1.46 21.57 -4.82
C ASN A 46 2.42 20.41 -5.07
N HIS A 47 2.97 19.82 -4.00
CA HIS A 47 3.84 18.65 -4.11
C HIS A 47 3.04 17.41 -4.49
N VAL A 48 3.57 16.61 -5.42
CA VAL A 48 3.00 15.33 -5.84
C VAL A 48 4.00 14.22 -5.54
N ASP A 49 3.62 13.28 -4.69
CA ASP A 49 4.38 12.07 -4.42
C ASP A 49 4.16 11.06 -5.54
N LEU A 50 5.21 10.75 -6.28
CA LEU A 50 5.21 9.69 -7.27
C LEU A 50 5.69 8.39 -6.64
N CYS A 51 4.91 7.32 -6.78
CA CYS A 51 5.33 5.98 -6.36
C CYS A 51 5.22 4.99 -7.51
N SER A 52 6.09 3.99 -7.50
CA SER A 52 6.07 2.89 -8.45
C SER A 52 6.09 1.54 -7.73
N ILE A 53 5.59 0.53 -8.39
CA ILE A 53 5.45 -0.82 -7.86
C ILE A 53 6.04 -1.80 -8.86
N ILE A 54 6.83 -2.77 -8.37
CA ILE A 54 7.13 -4.00 -9.09
C ILE A 54 6.32 -5.15 -8.48
N ASN A 55 5.70 -5.97 -9.31
CA ASN A 55 5.11 -7.22 -8.87
C ASN A 55 6.21 -8.28 -8.76
N GLY A 56 6.77 -8.44 -7.56
CA GLY A 56 7.93 -9.28 -7.32
C GLY A 56 7.65 -10.79 -7.40
N ARG A 57 6.38 -11.21 -7.24
CA ARG A 57 5.89 -12.57 -7.44
C ARG A 57 4.44 -12.50 -7.88
N SER A 58 4.07 -13.22 -8.93
CA SER A 58 2.74 -13.13 -9.53
C SER A 58 2.03 -14.47 -9.60
N GLY A 59 0.71 -14.44 -9.39
CA GLY A 59 -0.19 -15.57 -9.54
C GLY A 59 -0.15 -16.60 -8.41
N ARG A 60 -0.99 -17.63 -8.54
CA ARG A 60 -1.10 -18.77 -7.62
C ARG A 60 -1.23 -18.44 -6.14
N CYS A 61 -1.86 -17.32 -5.80
CA CYS A 61 -2.16 -16.98 -4.42
C CYS A 61 -3.21 -17.97 -3.89
N GLY A 62 -2.91 -18.64 -2.78
CA GLY A 62 -3.82 -19.61 -2.14
C GLY A 62 -4.99 -18.94 -1.41
N GLU A 63 -5.03 -17.62 -1.33
CA GLU A 63 -6.12 -16.86 -0.72
C GLU A 63 -7.29 -16.70 -1.70
N ASP A 64 -8.52 -16.69 -1.19
CA ASP A 64 -9.75 -16.65 -1.99
C ASP A 64 -10.37 -15.24 -2.12
N CYS A 65 -9.58 -14.20 -1.90
CA CYS A 65 -10.05 -12.81 -1.97
C CYS A 65 -10.79 -12.53 -3.29
N LYS A 66 -12.09 -12.28 -3.23
CA LYS A 66 -13.00 -12.17 -4.39
C LYS A 66 -12.63 -11.09 -5.40
N PHE A 67 -11.92 -10.06 -4.98
CA PHE A 67 -11.49 -8.94 -5.83
C PHE A 67 -10.10 -9.15 -6.44
N CYS A 68 -9.35 -10.18 -6.03
CA CYS A 68 -7.94 -10.32 -6.40
C CYS A 68 -7.75 -11.19 -7.64
N ALA A 69 -7.24 -10.60 -8.71
CA ALA A 69 -6.94 -11.31 -9.95
C ALA A 69 -5.82 -12.36 -9.79
N GLN A 70 -5.01 -12.28 -8.74
CA GLN A 70 -3.89 -13.21 -8.49
C GLN A 70 -4.29 -14.45 -7.67
N SER A 71 -5.56 -14.52 -7.20
CA SER A 71 -6.06 -15.69 -6.48
C SER A 71 -6.12 -16.93 -7.40
N ALA A 72 -5.62 -18.07 -6.92
CA ALA A 72 -5.76 -19.35 -7.62
C ALA A 72 -7.22 -19.85 -7.70
N CYS A 73 -8.12 -19.25 -6.90
CA CYS A 73 -9.56 -19.55 -6.93
C CYS A 73 -10.29 -18.87 -8.11
N HIS A 74 -9.62 -18.00 -8.86
CA HIS A 74 -10.22 -17.25 -9.97
C HIS A 74 -9.57 -17.62 -11.31
N HIS A 75 -10.39 -17.66 -12.37
CA HIS A 75 -9.93 -17.89 -13.73
C HIS A 75 -9.54 -16.57 -14.40
N THR A 76 -8.38 -16.04 -14.06
CA THR A 76 -7.82 -14.83 -14.64
C THR A 76 -6.67 -15.15 -15.58
N LYS A 77 -6.30 -14.20 -16.44
CA LYS A 77 -5.16 -14.34 -17.37
C LYS A 77 -3.91 -13.63 -16.84
N VAL A 78 -3.69 -13.64 -15.52
CA VAL A 78 -2.46 -13.07 -14.96
C VAL A 78 -1.27 -13.93 -15.36
N GLU A 79 -0.17 -13.29 -15.71
CA GLU A 79 1.11 -13.96 -15.90
C GLU A 79 1.58 -14.49 -14.55
N GLU A 80 2.02 -15.76 -14.52
CA GLU A 80 2.48 -16.41 -13.28
C GLU A 80 4.00 -16.56 -13.30
N TYR A 81 4.66 -16.09 -12.26
CA TYR A 81 6.11 -16.23 -12.07
C TYR A 81 6.50 -16.27 -10.59
N PRO A 82 7.61 -16.97 -10.26
CA PRO A 82 8.16 -16.96 -8.91
C PRO A 82 8.73 -15.60 -8.55
N PHE A 83 9.24 -15.46 -7.30
CA PHE A 83 9.89 -14.24 -6.89
C PHE A 83 11.07 -13.90 -7.82
N LEU A 84 11.05 -12.68 -8.37
CA LEU A 84 12.07 -12.16 -9.29
C LEU A 84 13.46 -12.15 -8.66
N GLU A 85 14.49 -12.16 -9.48
CA GLU A 85 15.84 -12.07 -8.95
C GLU A 85 16.15 -10.64 -8.42
N PRO A 86 16.94 -10.53 -7.34
CA PRO A 86 17.23 -9.23 -6.73
C PRO A 86 17.84 -8.20 -7.70
N GLU A 87 18.63 -8.66 -8.66
CA GLU A 87 19.29 -7.85 -9.68
C GLU A 87 18.26 -7.21 -10.62
N GLU A 88 17.25 -7.98 -11.02
CA GLU A 88 16.15 -7.51 -11.89
C GLU A 88 15.33 -6.42 -11.18
N ILE A 89 15.01 -6.64 -9.90
CA ILE A 89 14.29 -5.68 -9.06
C ILE A 89 15.11 -4.39 -8.90
N LEU A 90 16.42 -4.50 -8.67
CA LEU A 90 17.30 -3.35 -8.53
C LEU A 90 17.35 -2.51 -9.82
N GLU A 91 17.48 -3.15 -10.97
CA GLU A 91 17.52 -2.45 -12.26
C GLU A 91 16.19 -1.77 -12.57
N ASP A 92 15.07 -2.40 -12.22
CA ASP A 92 13.75 -1.76 -12.34
C ASP A 92 13.63 -0.54 -11.43
N CYS A 93 14.07 -0.65 -10.18
CA CYS A 93 14.11 0.46 -9.23
C CYS A 93 14.91 1.64 -9.78
N LYS A 94 16.12 1.42 -10.31
CA LYS A 94 16.96 2.45 -10.94
C LYS A 94 16.27 3.14 -12.12
N ARG A 95 15.55 2.38 -12.97
CA ARG A 95 14.77 2.95 -14.07
C ARG A 95 13.68 3.89 -13.60
N HIS A 96 13.04 3.56 -12.47
CA HIS A 96 12.00 4.39 -11.87
C HIS A 96 12.57 5.60 -11.13
N GLU A 97 13.69 5.45 -10.43
CA GLU A 97 14.40 6.57 -9.83
C GLU A 97 14.81 7.62 -10.87
N ALA A 98 15.31 7.20 -12.04
CA ALA A 98 15.65 8.09 -13.15
C ALA A 98 14.43 8.90 -13.64
N LYS A 99 13.21 8.38 -13.45
CA LYS A 99 11.93 9.08 -13.71
C LYS A 99 11.47 9.95 -12.54
N LYS A 100 12.31 10.15 -11.52
CA LYS A 100 12.02 10.96 -10.31
C LYS A 100 10.87 10.42 -9.46
N VAL A 101 10.71 9.11 -9.41
CA VAL A 101 9.81 8.45 -8.47
C VAL A 101 10.36 8.62 -7.05
N HIS A 102 9.51 8.99 -6.10
CA HIS A 102 9.91 9.21 -4.71
C HIS A 102 9.91 7.91 -3.89
N ARG A 103 8.95 7.00 -4.19
CA ARG A 103 8.78 5.72 -3.50
C ARG A 103 8.73 4.56 -4.47
N TYR A 104 9.38 3.47 -4.08
CA TYR A 104 9.37 2.23 -4.84
C TYR A 104 8.98 1.06 -3.95
N SER A 105 8.05 0.23 -4.41
CA SER A 105 7.49 -0.88 -3.64
C SER A 105 7.64 -2.20 -4.35
N ILE A 106 8.08 -3.24 -3.62
CA ILE A 106 7.93 -4.61 -4.07
C ILE A 106 6.62 -5.16 -3.50
N VAL A 107 5.74 -5.63 -4.37
CA VAL A 107 4.47 -6.26 -4.02
C VAL A 107 4.51 -7.72 -4.44
N THR A 108 3.94 -8.63 -3.66
CA THR A 108 3.93 -10.06 -3.98
C THR A 108 2.55 -10.68 -3.80
N ALA A 109 2.18 -11.57 -4.71
CA ALA A 109 1.07 -12.49 -4.50
C ALA A 109 1.36 -13.45 -3.33
N GLY A 110 0.31 -13.97 -2.70
CA GLY A 110 0.41 -14.95 -1.62
C GLY A 110 0.03 -14.40 -0.25
N ARG A 111 -0.31 -15.32 0.69
CA ARG A 111 -0.67 -14.98 2.07
C ARG A 111 0.47 -14.28 2.80
N ALA A 112 1.69 -14.76 2.61
CA ALA A 112 2.91 -14.20 3.17
C ALA A 112 4.11 -14.55 2.29
N LEU A 113 5.13 -13.70 2.31
CA LEU A 113 6.43 -14.02 1.76
C LEU A 113 7.30 -14.66 2.84
N THR A 114 7.83 -15.84 2.60
CA THR A 114 8.58 -16.62 3.59
C THR A 114 9.79 -17.32 3.00
N GLY A 115 10.65 -17.91 3.87
CA GLY A 115 11.75 -18.77 3.45
C GLY A 115 12.72 -18.13 2.46
N ALA A 116 13.10 -18.88 1.44
CA ALA A 116 14.09 -18.44 0.46
C ALA A 116 13.67 -17.19 -0.34
N GLU A 117 12.37 -16.98 -0.57
CA GLU A 117 11.88 -15.79 -1.26
C GLU A 117 11.97 -14.54 -0.37
N MET A 118 11.77 -14.67 0.94
CA MET A 118 12.02 -13.56 1.88
C MET A 118 13.52 -13.18 1.86
N GLU A 119 14.43 -14.15 1.82
CA GLU A 119 15.87 -13.85 1.70
C GLU A 119 16.21 -13.13 0.40
N LYS A 120 15.58 -13.51 -0.73
CA LYS A 120 15.72 -12.79 -2.00
C LYS A 120 15.23 -11.35 -1.88
N ALA A 121 14.05 -11.14 -1.29
CA ALA A 121 13.49 -9.79 -1.07
C ALA A 121 14.42 -8.93 -0.20
N LEU A 122 14.93 -9.46 0.89
CA LEU A 122 15.87 -8.75 1.77
C LEU A 122 17.17 -8.37 1.05
N ARG A 123 17.69 -9.24 0.17
CA ARG A 123 18.84 -8.90 -0.67
C ARG A 123 18.52 -7.75 -1.64
N ALA A 124 17.36 -7.81 -2.30
CA ALA A 124 16.90 -6.73 -3.20
C ALA A 124 16.78 -5.40 -2.45
N TYR A 125 16.13 -5.39 -1.27
CA TYR A 125 15.99 -4.17 -0.46
C TYR A 125 17.34 -3.59 -0.03
N ARG A 126 18.27 -4.44 0.45
CA ARG A 126 19.62 -3.98 0.82
C ARG A 126 20.38 -3.38 -0.37
N ALA A 127 20.27 -3.99 -1.55
CA ALA A 127 20.87 -3.48 -2.78
C ALA A 127 20.27 -2.13 -3.18
N MET A 128 18.93 -2.02 -3.20
CA MET A 128 18.23 -0.77 -3.49
C MET A 128 18.57 0.33 -2.48
N LYS A 129 18.62 0.02 -1.18
CA LYS A 129 19.02 0.98 -0.13
C LYS A 129 20.42 1.52 -0.35
N LYS A 130 21.34 0.68 -0.85
CA LYS A 130 22.74 1.07 -1.12
C LYS A 130 22.88 1.91 -2.38
N GLU A 131 22.10 1.62 -3.43
CA GLU A 131 22.34 2.13 -4.78
C GLU A 131 21.28 3.15 -5.25
N CYS A 132 20.14 3.24 -4.59
CA CYS A 132 19.04 4.15 -4.93
C CYS A 132 18.72 5.09 -3.76
N LYS A 133 18.11 6.23 -4.08
CA LYS A 133 17.68 7.26 -3.11
C LYS A 133 16.19 7.24 -2.84
N VAL A 134 15.43 6.40 -3.55
CA VAL A 134 13.98 6.28 -3.36
C VAL A 134 13.64 5.72 -1.97
N GLU A 135 12.51 6.13 -1.41
CA GLU A 135 11.98 5.50 -0.21
C GLU A 135 11.45 4.10 -0.54
N LEU A 136 11.88 3.09 0.24
CA LEU A 136 11.52 1.70 0.00
C LEU A 136 10.24 1.33 0.75
N CYS A 137 9.30 0.72 0.02
CA CYS A 137 8.05 0.20 0.53
C CYS A 137 7.95 -1.31 0.26
N ALA A 138 7.15 -2.00 1.06
CA ALA A 138 6.91 -3.44 0.91
C ALA A 138 5.43 -3.77 1.05
N SER A 139 4.97 -4.81 0.33
CA SER A 139 3.65 -5.41 0.50
C SER A 139 3.74 -6.91 0.22
N HIS A 140 3.92 -7.70 1.27
CA HIS A 140 4.24 -9.13 1.21
C HIS A 140 3.25 -10.01 2.01
N GLY A 141 2.01 -9.51 2.19
CA GLY A 141 0.97 -10.22 2.91
C GLY A 141 1.08 -10.11 4.42
N LEU A 142 0.71 -11.16 5.13
CA LEU A 142 0.65 -11.24 6.59
C LEU A 142 1.99 -11.75 7.12
N LEU A 143 2.83 -10.84 7.60
CA LEU A 143 4.17 -11.15 8.08
C LEU A 143 4.23 -11.21 9.61
N SER A 144 5.21 -11.96 10.13
CA SER A 144 5.54 -11.95 11.55
C SER A 144 6.25 -10.64 11.97
N GLN A 145 6.23 -10.34 13.27
CA GLN A 145 6.99 -9.22 13.83
C GLN A 145 8.50 -9.32 13.50
N GLU A 146 9.03 -10.54 13.47
CA GLU A 146 10.43 -10.79 13.12
C GLU A 146 10.71 -10.38 11.66
N ASP A 147 9.82 -10.74 10.72
CA ASP A 147 9.96 -10.38 9.32
C ASP A 147 9.84 -8.86 9.10
N PHE A 148 8.96 -8.18 9.84
CA PHE A 148 8.91 -6.72 9.84
C PHE A 148 10.22 -6.09 10.30
N ASN A 149 10.84 -6.61 11.36
CA ASN A 149 12.13 -6.11 11.84
C ASN A 149 13.22 -6.32 10.79
N ARG A 150 13.27 -7.47 10.14
CA ARG A 150 14.21 -7.79 9.06
C ARG A 150 14.04 -6.87 7.84
N LEU A 151 12.80 -6.58 7.43
CA LEU A 151 12.51 -5.63 6.36
C LEU A 151 12.98 -4.21 6.71
N LYS A 152 12.70 -3.77 7.95
CA LYS A 152 13.15 -2.46 8.45
C LYS A 152 14.68 -2.35 8.42
N GLU A 153 15.40 -3.35 8.87
CA GLU A 153 16.87 -3.42 8.82
C GLU A 153 17.39 -3.39 7.38
N ALA A 154 16.68 -4.04 6.45
CA ALA A 154 17.00 -4.03 5.02
C ALA A 154 16.74 -2.67 4.34
N GLY A 155 16.05 -1.73 5.02
CA GLY A 155 15.83 -0.37 4.54
C GLY A 155 14.41 -0.03 4.17
N VAL A 156 13.44 -0.93 4.40
CA VAL A 156 12.02 -0.66 4.16
C VAL A 156 11.52 0.33 5.22
N GLY A 157 11.02 1.47 4.76
CA GLY A 157 10.48 2.53 5.63
C GLY A 157 8.95 2.48 5.78
N ARG A 158 8.27 1.76 4.89
CA ARG A 158 6.80 1.67 4.87
C ARG A 158 6.36 0.28 4.46
N TYR A 159 5.42 -0.28 5.21
CA TYR A 159 4.72 -1.50 4.83
C TYR A 159 3.29 -1.19 4.45
N HIS A 160 2.79 -1.80 3.39
CA HIS A 160 1.45 -1.63 2.89
C HIS A 160 0.65 -2.92 3.08
N ALA A 161 -0.43 -2.84 3.85
CA ALA A 161 -1.41 -3.90 4.03
C ALA A 161 -2.82 -3.29 4.05
N ASN A 162 -3.65 -3.68 3.11
CA ASN A 162 -5.02 -3.19 3.03
C ASN A 162 -5.93 -3.92 4.01
N ILE A 163 -6.81 -3.16 4.68
CA ILE A 163 -7.93 -3.71 5.46
C ILE A 163 -9.03 -4.24 4.53
N GLU A 164 -9.09 -3.75 3.30
CA GLU A 164 -10.01 -4.10 2.20
C GLU A 164 -11.46 -3.69 2.44
N THR A 165 -12.03 -4.02 3.60
CA THR A 165 -13.44 -3.75 3.91
C THR A 165 -13.69 -3.70 5.43
N SER A 166 -14.94 -3.49 5.83
CA SER A 166 -15.31 -3.54 7.25
C SER A 166 -15.24 -4.96 7.81
N ARG A 167 -15.02 -5.08 9.14
CA ARG A 167 -15.05 -6.37 9.85
C ARG A 167 -16.29 -7.19 9.54
N ARG A 168 -17.49 -6.54 9.52
CA ARG A 168 -18.76 -7.20 9.21
C ARG A 168 -18.81 -7.79 7.80
N ASN A 169 -18.19 -7.12 6.83
CA ASN A 169 -18.24 -7.54 5.43
C ASN A 169 -17.07 -8.45 5.04
N PHE A 170 -16.03 -8.55 5.86
CA PHE A 170 -14.81 -9.29 5.54
C PHE A 170 -15.07 -10.77 5.17
N PRO A 171 -15.93 -11.52 5.90
CA PRO A 171 -16.24 -12.92 5.52
C PRO A 171 -16.94 -13.07 4.17
N ASN A 172 -17.53 -12.00 3.64
CA ASN A 172 -18.15 -12.00 2.32
C ASN A 172 -17.14 -11.87 1.18
N ILE A 173 -15.94 -11.37 1.46
CA ILE A 173 -14.91 -11.14 0.43
C ILE A 173 -13.70 -12.06 0.54
N CYS A 174 -13.45 -12.65 1.70
CA CYS A 174 -12.36 -13.59 1.94
C CYS A 174 -12.72 -14.57 3.05
N THR A 175 -12.42 -15.87 2.86
CA THR A 175 -12.65 -16.92 3.85
C THR A 175 -11.36 -17.61 4.30
N THR A 176 -10.25 -17.40 3.62
CA THR A 176 -8.95 -18.04 3.90
C THR A 176 -8.13 -17.31 4.97
N HIS A 177 -8.47 -16.06 5.29
CA HIS A 177 -7.97 -15.32 6.44
C HIS A 177 -9.03 -14.36 6.96
N THR A 178 -8.84 -13.82 8.14
CA THR A 178 -9.83 -13.01 8.85
C THR A 178 -9.48 -11.52 8.82
N PHE A 179 -10.43 -10.69 9.23
CA PHE A 179 -10.20 -9.27 9.47
C PHE A 179 -9.17 -9.06 10.61
N GLU A 180 -9.21 -9.94 11.62
CA GLU A 180 -8.30 -9.94 12.76
C GLU A 180 -6.85 -10.21 12.30
N ASP A 181 -6.64 -11.18 11.42
CA ASP A 181 -5.31 -11.46 10.81
C ASP A 181 -4.70 -10.22 10.11
N LYS A 182 -5.55 -9.25 9.71
CA LYS A 182 -5.10 -7.99 9.11
C LYS A 182 -4.72 -6.93 10.14
N LEU A 183 -5.14 -7.08 11.39
CA LEU A 183 -4.87 -6.13 12.46
C LEU A 183 -3.66 -6.52 13.32
N GLU A 184 -3.33 -7.81 13.36
CA GLU A 184 -2.14 -8.35 14.02
C GLU A 184 -0.86 -8.06 13.23
#